data_0728c04ce17ae23c4dffa55d10a4bbf2
#
_entry.id   0728c04ce17ae23c4dffa55d10a4bbf2
#
_cell.length_a   1.000
_cell.length_b   1.000
_cell.length_c   1.000
_cell.angle_alpha   90.00
_cell.angle_beta   90.00
_cell.angle_gamma   90.00
#
_symmetry.space_group_name_H-M   'P 1'
#
loop_
_entity.id
_entity.type
_entity.pdbx_description
1 polymer ?
#
loop_
_entity_poly.entity_id
_entity_poly.type
_entity_poly.pdbx_seq_one_letter_code
_entity_poly.pdbx_strand_id
1 'polypeptide(L)'
;FGIAVILLIAAGVRPWFSGLRGQVDEFNHPAVELAQELRKAGYNGLGTIVASDHMLAGMLRVRFPQALVDACMSAKNGVPQCVADHAERSRQAGKGLLLVSRADRIVPGWWEQALSRVAPQPARSIDLPFHMVRKGTPAAHYGYVWYTPTKK
;
A
#
# COMPACT_ATOMS: atom_id res chain seq x y z
N PHE A 1 -14.82 25.20 23.76
CA PHE A 1 -15.61 24.60 22.63
C PHE A 1 -15.17 25.18 21.27
N GLY A 2 -14.90 26.51 21.13
CA GLY A 2 -14.56 27.14 19.86
C GLY A 2 -13.27 26.62 19.23
N ILE A 3 -12.21 26.38 20.00
CA ILE A 3 -10.90 25.92 19.49
C ILE A 3 -11.01 24.51 18.88
N ALA A 4 -11.76 23.60 19.51
CA ALA A 4 -11.94 22.25 18.99
C ALA A 4 -12.68 22.22 17.64
N VAL A 5 -13.70 23.08 17.49
CA VAL A 5 -14.44 23.24 16.22
C VAL A 5 -13.54 23.80 15.12
N ILE A 6 -12.71 24.80 15.44
CA ILE A 6 -11.74 25.37 14.47
C ILE A 6 -10.72 24.32 14.02
N LEU A 7 -10.20 23.51 14.95
CA LEU A 7 -9.25 22.44 14.62
C LEU A 7 -9.88 21.34 13.75
N LEU A 8 -11.13 20.98 14.01
CA LEU A 8 -11.87 20.01 13.20
C LEU A 8 -12.12 20.53 11.78
N ILE A 9 -12.50 21.80 11.65
CA ILE A 9 -12.68 22.45 10.35
C ILE A 9 -11.34 22.50 9.61
N ALA A 10 -10.27 22.94 10.27
CA ALA A 10 -8.94 23.01 9.68
C ALA A 10 -8.43 21.65 9.20
N ALA A 11 -8.64 20.59 10.00
CA ALA A 11 -8.29 19.22 9.61
C ALA A 11 -9.10 18.73 8.42
N GLY A 12 -10.39 19.03 8.36
CA GLY A 12 -11.27 18.63 7.25
C GLY A 12 -11.00 19.37 5.94
N VAL A 13 -10.51 20.61 6.01
CA VAL A 13 -10.24 21.45 4.82
C VAL A 13 -8.82 21.28 4.30
N ARG A 14 -7.90 20.77 5.11
CA ARG A 14 -6.49 20.58 4.78
C ARG A 14 -6.24 19.83 3.46
N PRO A 15 -6.87 18.66 3.20
CA PRO A 15 -6.65 17.91 1.96
C PRO A 15 -7.06 18.70 0.71
N TRP A 16 -8.12 19.47 0.84
CA TRP A 16 -8.62 20.32 -0.25
C TRP A 16 -7.65 21.45 -0.59
N PHE A 17 -7.11 22.15 0.43
CA PHE A 17 -6.11 23.21 0.21
C PHE A 17 -4.79 22.65 -0.34
N SER A 18 -4.32 21.50 0.16
CA SER A 18 -3.12 20.84 -0.38
C SER A 18 -3.31 20.47 -1.85
N GLY A 19 -4.46 19.90 -2.19
CA GLY A 19 -4.80 19.52 -3.55
C GLY A 19 -4.89 20.70 -4.53
N LEU A 20 -5.44 21.85 -4.10
CA LEU A 20 -5.48 23.08 -4.91
C LEU A 20 -4.08 23.64 -5.22
N ARG A 21 -3.13 23.46 -4.31
CA ARG A 21 -1.73 23.84 -4.49
C ARG A 21 -0.92 22.82 -5.29
N GLY A 22 -1.54 21.72 -5.76
CA GLY A 22 -0.86 20.62 -6.43
C GLY A 22 0.01 19.75 -5.52
N GLN A 23 -0.15 19.91 -4.20
CA GLN A 23 0.52 19.06 -3.20
C GLN A 23 -0.41 17.90 -2.87
N VAL A 24 0.14 16.69 -2.90
CA VAL A 24 -0.59 15.47 -2.52
C VAL A 24 -0.36 15.22 -1.04
N ASP A 25 -1.44 15.18 -0.27
CA ASP A 25 -1.45 14.77 1.13
C ASP A 25 -1.90 13.30 1.26
N GLU A 26 -1.71 12.71 2.44
CA GLU A 26 -2.11 11.33 2.75
C GLU A 26 -3.59 11.05 2.46
N PHE A 27 -4.46 12.05 2.65
CA PHE A 27 -5.89 11.97 2.40
C PHE A 27 -6.28 12.03 0.91
N ASN A 28 -5.35 12.43 0.03
CA ASN A 28 -5.59 12.49 -1.40
C ASN A 28 -5.37 11.14 -2.09
N HIS A 29 -4.80 10.15 -1.40
CA HIS A 29 -4.54 8.84 -1.97
C HIS A 29 -5.83 8.04 -2.20
N PRO A 30 -5.98 7.39 -3.37
CA PRO A 30 -7.17 6.65 -3.76
C PRO A 30 -7.21 5.25 -3.12
N ALA A 31 -7.36 5.19 -1.78
CA ALA A 31 -7.32 3.96 -1.00
C ALA A 31 -8.48 2.98 -1.33
N VAL A 32 -9.65 3.54 -1.66
CA VAL A 32 -10.84 2.74 -2.02
C VAL A 32 -10.64 2.09 -3.37
N GLU A 33 -10.22 2.88 -4.35
CA GLU A 33 -9.99 2.45 -5.72
C GLU A 33 -8.85 1.45 -5.78
N LEU A 34 -7.75 1.68 -5.04
CA LEU A 34 -6.66 0.72 -4.92
C LEU A 34 -7.16 -0.63 -4.40
N ALA A 35 -7.97 -0.63 -3.34
CA ALA A 35 -8.53 -1.87 -2.82
C ALA A 35 -9.48 -2.56 -3.81
N GLN A 36 -10.25 -1.80 -4.59
CA GLN A 36 -11.11 -2.34 -5.64
C GLN A 36 -10.29 -2.97 -6.77
N GLU A 37 -9.25 -2.29 -7.24
CA GLU A 37 -8.36 -2.83 -8.29
C GLU A 37 -7.62 -4.08 -7.83
N LEU A 38 -7.14 -4.13 -6.58
CA LEU A 38 -6.54 -5.33 -6.02
C LEU A 38 -7.53 -6.50 -5.95
N ARG A 39 -8.82 -6.25 -5.62
CA ARG A 39 -9.87 -7.28 -5.68
C ARG A 39 -10.16 -7.74 -7.11
N LYS A 40 -10.24 -6.83 -8.08
CA LYS A 40 -10.39 -7.16 -9.50
C LYS A 40 -9.20 -7.99 -10.01
N ALA A 41 -8.00 -7.73 -9.51
CA ALA A 41 -6.82 -8.52 -9.80
C ALA A 41 -6.82 -9.91 -9.15
N GLY A 42 -7.84 -10.25 -8.35
CA GLY A 42 -8.03 -11.55 -7.73
C GLY A 42 -7.68 -11.62 -6.23
N TYR A 43 -7.33 -10.49 -5.58
CA TYR A 43 -7.08 -10.51 -4.14
C TYR A 43 -8.37 -10.65 -3.34
N ASN A 44 -8.53 -11.75 -2.63
CA ASN A 44 -9.73 -12.07 -1.86
C ASN A 44 -9.79 -11.42 -0.46
N GLY A 45 -8.81 -10.61 -0.10
CA GLY A 45 -8.75 -9.95 1.22
C GLY A 45 -8.23 -10.83 2.36
N LEU A 46 -7.73 -12.02 2.06
CA LEU A 46 -7.20 -12.96 3.05
C LEU A 46 -5.69 -13.13 2.92
N GLY A 47 -5.05 -13.60 4.00
CA GLY A 47 -3.60 -13.81 4.00
C GLY A 47 -2.81 -12.61 4.52
N THR A 48 -1.62 -12.39 3.96
CA THR A 48 -0.72 -11.33 4.40
C THR A 48 -0.57 -10.26 3.31
N ILE A 49 -0.62 -9.00 3.71
CA ILE A 49 -0.25 -7.86 2.86
C ILE A 49 1.02 -7.23 3.45
N VAL A 50 2.04 -7.08 2.64
CA VAL A 50 3.24 -6.31 2.98
C VAL A 50 3.28 -5.06 2.13
N ALA A 51 3.21 -3.90 2.78
CA ALA A 51 3.23 -2.60 2.14
C ALA A 51 4.63 -1.97 2.20
N SER A 52 4.94 -1.11 1.23
CA SER A 52 6.22 -0.40 1.16
C SER A 52 6.40 0.65 2.25
N ASP A 53 5.32 1.14 2.84
CA ASP A 53 5.36 2.15 3.89
C ASP A 53 4.17 2.04 4.85
N HIS A 54 4.28 2.70 6.01
CA HIS A 54 3.27 2.66 7.06
C HIS A 54 1.93 3.28 6.67
N MET A 55 1.94 4.31 5.83
CA MET A 55 0.72 4.96 5.37
C MET A 55 -0.08 4.00 4.48
N LEU A 56 0.58 3.40 3.49
CA LEU A 56 -0.02 2.40 2.61
C LEU A 56 -0.53 1.19 3.41
N ALA A 57 0.25 0.72 4.40
CA ALA A 57 -0.20 -0.35 5.29
C ALA A 57 -1.46 0.05 6.07
N GLY A 58 -1.51 1.27 6.60
CA GLY A 58 -2.69 1.81 7.28
C GLY A 58 -3.94 1.83 6.39
N MET A 59 -3.79 2.35 5.17
CA MET A 59 -4.86 2.38 4.17
C MET A 59 -5.39 0.98 3.84
N LEU A 60 -4.50 0.02 3.60
CA LEU A 60 -4.87 -1.36 3.25
C LEU A 60 -5.46 -2.12 4.44
N ARG A 61 -4.99 -1.88 5.67
CA ARG A 61 -5.56 -2.48 6.89
C ARG A 61 -7.03 -2.16 7.08
N VAL A 62 -7.42 -0.91 6.82
CA VAL A 62 -8.83 -0.49 6.90
C VAL A 62 -9.68 -1.17 5.82
N ARG A 63 -9.12 -1.42 4.64
CA ARG A 63 -9.84 -1.99 3.48
C ARG A 63 -9.87 -3.51 3.47
N PHE A 64 -8.91 -4.15 4.14
CA PHE A 64 -8.77 -5.60 4.25
C PHE A 64 -8.63 -6.03 5.72
N PRO A 65 -9.68 -5.88 6.53
CA PRO A 65 -9.61 -6.10 7.98
C PRO A 65 -9.31 -7.57 8.37
N GLN A 66 -9.49 -8.51 7.45
CA GLN A 66 -9.20 -9.93 7.67
C GLN A 66 -7.77 -10.33 7.25
N ALA A 67 -7.05 -9.44 6.56
CA ALA A 67 -5.66 -9.66 6.20
C ALA A 67 -4.72 -9.22 7.32
N LEU A 68 -3.61 -9.94 7.48
CA LEU A 68 -2.48 -9.45 8.25
C LEU A 68 -1.73 -8.40 7.42
N VAL A 69 -1.81 -7.13 7.81
CA VAL A 69 -1.15 -6.04 7.07
C VAL A 69 0.05 -5.54 7.85
N ASP A 70 1.21 -5.51 7.23
CA ASP A 70 2.46 -5.03 7.80
C ASP A 70 3.23 -4.12 6.83
N ALA A 71 4.18 -3.34 7.39
CA ALA A 71 5.10 -2.50 6.64
C ALA A 71 6.54 -2.80 7.06
N CYS A 72 7.35 -3.25 6.11
CA CYS A 72 8.71 -3.72 6.39
C CYS A 72 9.77 -2.60 6.56
N MET A 73 9.39 -1.33 6.51
CA MET A 73 10.33 -0.18 6.50
C MET A 73 11.26 -0.09 7.71
N SER A 74 10.81 -0.54 8.88
CA SER A 74 11.55 -0.42 10.14
C SER A 74 12.08 -1.76 10.66
N ALA A 75 12.17 -2.77 9.83
CA ALA A 75 12.62 -4.09 10.25
C ALA A 75 14.09 -4.09 10.66
N LYS A 76 14.42 -4.65 11.83
CA LYS A 76 15.79 -4.72 12.36
C LYS A 76 16.77 -5.44 11.41
N ASN A 77 16.28 -6.42 10.67
CA ASN A 77 17.08 -7.24 9.76
C ASN A 77 17.02 -6.71 8.29
N GLY A 78 16.51 -5.49 8.10
CA GLY A 78 16.32 -4.91 6.79
C GLY A 78 15.05 -5.39 6.08
N VAL A 79 14.62 -4.61 5.09
CA VAL A 79 13.38 -4.85 4.36
C VAL A 79 13.37 -6.18 3.59
N PRO A 80 14.43 -6.57 2.87
CA PRO A 80 14.42 -7.84 2.14
C PRO A 80 14.22 -9.05 3.03
N GLN A 81 14.78 -9.03 4.26
CA GLN A 81 14.59 -10.12 5.20
C GLN A 81 13.17 -10.12 5.79
N CYS A 82 12.62 -8.96 6.14
CA CYS A 82 11.24 -8.83 6.60
C CYS A 82 10.24 -9.40 5.57
N VAL A 83 10.40 -9.08 4.30
CA VAL A 83 9.56 -9.62 3.23
C VAL A 83 9.72 -11.12 3.09
N ALA A 84 10.96 -11.64 3.16
CA ALA A 84 11.22 -13.08 3.12
C ALA A 84 10.58 -13.83 4.30
N ASP A 85 10.63 -13.26 5.51
CA ASP A 85 10.02 -13.85 6.71
C ASP A 85 8.48 -13.90 6.59
N HIS A 86 7.86 -12.86 6.00
CA HIS A 86 6.42 -12.87 5.71
C HIS A 86 6.06 -13.90 4.64
N ALA A 87 6.88 -14.04 3.60
CA ALA A 87 6.69 -15.02 2.56
C ALA A 87 6.76 -16.45 3.10
N GLU A 88 7.76 -16.73 3.92
CA GLU A 88 7.91 -18.05 4.53
C GLU A 88 6.75 -18.37 5.47
N ARG A 89 6.34 -17.44 6.32
CA ARG A 89 5.15 -17.61 7.18
C ARG A 89 3.88 -17.85 6.38
N SER A 90 3.68 -17.10 5.28
CA SER A 90 2.52 -17.29 4.40
C SER A 90 2.54 -18.65 3.72
N ARG A 91 3.72 -19.10 3.29
CA ARG A 91 3.91 -20.44 2.70
C ARG A 91 3.60 -21.55 3.69
N GLN A 92 4.11 -21.46 4.92
CA GLN A 92 3.85 -22.45 5.98
C GLN A 92 2.36 -22.51 6.36
N ALA A 93 1.70 -21.33 6.39
CA ALA A 93 0.28 -21.23 6.69
C ALA A 93 -0.64 -21.61 5.51
N GLY A 94 -0.09 -21.86 4.32
CA GLY A 94 -0.87 -22.09 3.09
C GLY A 94 -1.72 -20.88 2.67
N LYS A 95 -1.32 -19.67 3.06
CA LYS A 95 -2.04 -18.40 2.81
C LYS A 95 -1.33 -17.57 1.74
N GLY A 96 -2.10 -16.79 0.99
CA GLY A 96 -1.56 -15.87 0.00
C GLY A 96 -0.76 -14.72 0.62
N LEU A 97 0.20 -14.19 -0.14
CA LEU A 97 0.97 -13.02 0.18
C LEU A 97 0.80 -11.98 -0.93
N LEU A 98 0.39 -10.77 -0.57
CA LEU A 98 0.31 -9.62 -1.46
C LEU A 98 1.38 -8.61 -1.06
N LEU A 99 2.27 -8.27 -1.96
CA LEU A 99 3.24 -7.20 -1.80
C LEU A 99 2.72 -5.97 -2.56
N VAL A 100 2.67 -4.81 -1.91
CA VAL A 100 2.18 -3.57 -2.52
C VAL A 100 3.16 -2.45 -2.23
N SER A 101 3.51 -1.69 -3.27
CA SER A 101 4.40 -0.54 -3.17
C SER A 101 3.79 0.72 -3.79
N ARG A 102 4.26 1.87 -3.32
CA ARG A 102 4.01 3.17 -3.95
C ARG A 102 5.26 3.59 -4.72
N ALA A 103 5.10 3.98 -5.98
CA ALA A 103 6.23 4.37 -6.82
C ALA A 103 6.92 5.67 -6.34
N ASP A 104 6.17 6.57 -5.71
CA ASP A 104 6.68 7.84 -5.16
C ASP A 104 7.49 7.69 -3.86
N ARG A 105 7.46 6.50 -3.24
CA ARG A 105 8.13 6.18 -1.97
C ARG A 105 9.12 5.03 -2.06
N ILE A 106 9.35 4.50 -3.25
CA ILE A 106 10.30 3.41 -3.43
C ILE A 106 11.71 3.94 -3.24
N VAL A 107 12.42 3.39 -2.26
CA VAL A 107 13.87 3.43 -2.24
C VAL A 107 14.33 2.49 -3.35
N PRO A 108 14.98 3.00 -4.40
CA PRO A 108 15.39 2.15 -5.53
C PRO A 108 16.20 0.94 -5.05
N GLY A 109 15.87 -0.20 -5.58
CA GLY A 109 16.65 -1.43 -5.39
C GLY A 109 16.21 -2.35 -4.25
N TRP A 110 15.62 -1.86 -3.16
CA TRP A 110 15.27 -2.76 -2.05
C TRP A 110 14.02 -3.61 -2.33
N TRP A 111 13.05 -3.03 -3.05
CA TRP A 111 11.81 -3.73 -3.38
C TRP A 111 12.05 -4.83 -4.41
N GLU A 112 12.86 -4.54 -5.42
CA GLU A 112 13.31 -5.52 -6.40
C GLU A 112 14.09 -6.66 -5.74
N GLN A 113 14.98 -6.35 -4.79
CA GLN A 113 15.70 -7.36 -4.01
C GLN A 113 14.75 -8.20 -3.15
N ALA A 114 13.72 -7.58 -2.55
CA ALA A 114 12.71 -8.31 -1.80
C ALA A 114 11.89 -9.22 -2.72
N LEU A 115 11.44 -8.71 -3.87
CA LEU A 115 10.70 -9.47 -4.87
C LEU A 115 11.50 -10.64 -5.43
N SER A 116 12.78 -10.45 -5.75
CA SER A 116 13.65 -11.51 -6.31
C SER A 116 13.80 -12.70 -5.37
N ARG A 117 13.69 -12.49 -4.06
CA ARG A 117 13.75 -13.55 -3.05
C ARG A 117 12.44 -14.32 -2.86
N VAL A 118 11.31 -13.70 -3.20
CA VAL A 118 9.99 -14.21 -2.81
C VAL A 118 9.22 -14.81 -3.97
N ALA A 119 9.28 -14.23 -5.16
CA ALA A 119 8.50 -14.73 -6.29
C ALA A 119 9.11 -14.35 -7.65
N PRO A 120 9.16 -15.30 -8.59
CA PRO A 120 9.54 -15.02 -9.97
C PRO A 120 8.38 -14.38 -10.78
N GLN A 121 7.31 -13.92 -10.16
CA GLN A 121 6.19 -13.33 -10.89
C GLN A 121 6.46 -11.86 -11.23
N PRO A 122 6.08 -11.43 -12.43
CA PRO A 122 6.23 -10.04 -12.82
C PRO A 122 5.37 -9.14 -11.94
N ALA A 123 5.96 -8.03 -11.48
CA ALA A 123 5.21 -6.98 -10.82
C ALA A 123 4.18 -6.39 -11.79
N ARG A 124 2.98 -6.13 -11.28
CA ARG A 124 1.92 -5.40 -12.00
C ARG A 124 1.83 -3.98 -11.44
N SER A 125 1.32 -3.05 -12.24
CA SER A 125 1.12 -1.67 -11.83
C SER A 125 -0.35 -1.27 -11.92
N ILE A 126 -0.73 -0.33 -11.07
CA ILE A 126 -2.05 0.30 -11.04
C ILE A 126 -1.83 1.81 -10.96
N ASP A 127 -2.43 2.56 -11.88
CA ASP A 127 -2.40 4.01 -11.91
C ASP A 127 -3.77 4.54 -11.53
N LEU A 128 -3.84 5.34 -10.48
CA LEU A 128 -5.10 5.85 -9.95
C LEU A 128 -5.01 7.37 -9.77
N PRO A 129 -6.05 8.13 -10.13
CA PRO A 129 -6.08 9.55 -9.89
C PRO A 129 -6.12 9.84 -8.39
N PHE A 130 -5.37 10.85 -7.95
CA PHE A 130 -5.52 11.36 -6.61
C PHE A 130 -6.88 12.06 -6.42
N HIS A 131 -7.42 11.99 -5.20
CA HIS A 131 -8.63 12.71 -4.84
C HIS A 131 -8.36 14.18 -4.52
N MET A 132 -9.32 15.05 -4.82
CA MET A 132 -9.31 16.47 -4.43
C MET A 132 -8.03 17.22 -4.81
N VAL A 133 -7.41 16.85 -5.94
CA VAL A 133 -6.24 17.55 -6.45
C VAL A 133 -6.56 18.31 -7.74
N ARG A 134 -5.70 19.29 -8.07
CA ARG A 134 -5.84 20.06 -9.30
C ARG A 134 -5.78 19.14 -10.53
N LYS A 135 -6.59 19.46 -11.55
CA LYS A 135 -6.52 18.78 -12.86
C LYS A 135 -5.08 18.86 -13.42
N GLY A 136 -4.58 17.73 -13.91
CA GLY A 136 -3.21 17.62 -14.42
C GLY A 136 -2.17 17.18 -13.38
N THR A 137 -2.56 16.95 -12.12
CA THR A 137 -1.70 16.24 -11.16
C THR A 137 -1.47 14.81 -11.65
N PRO A 138 -0.20 14.34 -11.66
CA PRO A 138 0.11 12.95 -12.03
C PRO A 138 -0.67 11.94 -11.19
N ALA A 139 -0.99 10.80 -11.78
CA ALA A 139 -1.65 9.71 -11.05
C ALA A 139 -0.74 9.12 -9.95
N ALA A 140 -1.38 8.54 -8.94
CA ALA A 140 -0.69 7.70 -7.97
C ALA A 140 -0.34 6.36 -8.63
N HIS A 141 0.93 5.99 -8.60
CA HIS A 141 1.42 4.74 -9.17
C HIS A 141 1.65 3.73 -8.06
N TYR A 142 1.01 2.57 -8.17
CA TYR A 142 1.17 1.45 -7.23
C TYR A 142 1.70 0.24 -7.98
N GLY A 143 2.74 -0.38 -7.43
CA GLY A 143 3.21 -1.69 -7.87
C GLY A 143 2.68 -2.78 -6.94
N TYR A 144 2.34 -3.95 -7.46
CA TYR A 144 1.98 -5.09 -6.64
C TYR A 144 2.42 -6.42 -7.22
N VAL A 145 2.66 -7.37 -6.33
CA VAL A 145 2.91 -8.77 -6.67
C VAL A 145 2.07 -9.66 -5.76
N TRP A 146 1.40 -10.59 -6.37
CA TRP A 146 0.61 -11.60 -5.68
C TRP A 146 1.32 -12.95 -5.71
N TYR A 147 1.46 -13.54 -4.56
CA TYR A 147 1.94 -14.90 -4.39
C TYR A 147 0.84 -15.78 -3.79
N THR A 148 0.44 -16.80 -4.51
CA THR A 148 -0.44 -17.83 -3.99
C THR A 148 0.40 -19.08 -3.76
N PRO A 149 0.54 -19.59 -2.53
CA PRO A 149 1.29 -20.82 -2.29
C PRO A 149 0.61 -21.96 -3.03
N THR A 150 1.37 -22.65 -3.85
CA THR A 150 0.94 -23.90 -4.47
C THR A 150 0.74 -24.91 -3.33
N LYS A 151 -0.47 -25.41 -3.15
CA LYS A 151 -0.68 -26.58 -2.29
C LYS A 151 0.15 -27.72 -2.87
N LYS A 152 1.16 -28.16 -2.12
CA LYS A 152 1.78 -29.46 -2.37
C LYS A 152 0.86 -30.57 -1.90
#